data_518d3d13ae6e47cf0bab7bc03c7dab12
#
_entry.id   518d3d13ae6e47cf0bab7bc03c7dab12
#
_cell.length_a   1.000
_cell.length_b   1.000
_cell.length_c   1.000
_cell.angle_alpha   90.00
_cell.angle_beta   90.00
_cell.angle_gamma   90.00
#
_symmetry.space_group_name_H-M   'P 1'
#
loop_
_entity.id
_entity.type
_entity.pdbx_description
1 polymer ?
#
loop_
_entity_poly.entity_id
_entity_poly.type
_entity_poly.pdbx_seq_one_letter_code
_entity_poly.pdbx_strand_id
1 'polypeptide(L)'
;YTDWAWNNLHKSKDDFIYEDGGRYVVPYDARPWLKEIKTKTLVITGGKDNLVPEETSQDVIKNLENVKELIFDNAAHSIPWTHDQELIDELEAFFKE
;
A
#
# COMPACT_ATOMS: atom_id res chain seq x y z
N TYR A 1 -14.09 11.42 3.53
CA TYR A 1 -12.90 10.82 2.89
C TYR A 1 -13.04 10.78 1.37
N THR A 2 -14.16 10.26 0.89
CA THR A 2 -14.38 10.13 -0.54
C THR A 2 -14.40 11.47 -1.25
N ASP A 3 -15.06 12.47 -0.67
CA ASP A 3 -15.11 13.79 -1.25
C ASP A 3 -13.74 14.45 -1.28
N TRP A 4 -12.97 14.28 -0.22
CA TRP A 4 -11.61 14.78 -0.17
C TRP A 4 -10.75 14.12 -1.24
N ALA A 5 -10.79 12.80 -1.31
CA ALA A 5 -10.00 12.05 -2.26
C ALA A 5 -10.37 12.41 -3.70
N TRP A 6 -11.67 12.46 -3.98
CA TRP A 6 -12.17 12.81 -5.31
C TRP A 6 -11.72 14.20 -5.73
N ASN A 7 -11.92 15.19 -4.86
CA ASN A 7 -11.55 16.55 -5.16
C ASN A 7 -10.06 16.73 -5.37
N ASN A 8 -9.24 16.03 -4.57
CA ASN A 8 -7.79 16.13 -4.68
C ASN A 8 -7.26 15.39 -5.89
N LEU A 9 -7.83 14.25 -6.20
CA LEU A 9 -7.46 13.51 -7.42
C LEU A 9 -7.81 14.30 -8.67
N HIS A 10 -8.96 14.97 -8.65
CA HIS A 10 -9.36 15.81 -9.76
C HIS A 10 -8.45 17.02 -9.92
N LYS A 11 -8.05 17.63 -8.83
CA LYS A 11 -7.12 18.75 -8.87
C LYS A 11 -5.74 18.29 -9.35
N SER A 12 -5.32 17.12 -8.90
CA SER A 12 -4.03 16.56 -9.27
C SER A 12 -4.03 16.07 -10.71
N LYS A 13 -5.18 15.88 -11.30
CA LYS A 13 -5.28 15.38 -12.66
C LYS A 13 -4.48 16.22 -13.64
N ASP A 14 -4.47 17.51 -13.45
CA ASP A 14 -3.72 18.43 -14.31
C ASP A 14 -2.22 18.42 -13.95
N ASP A 15 -1.90 18.02 -12.72
CA ASP A 15 -0.53 17.89 -12.26
C ASP A 15 0.05 16.54 -12.62
N PHE A 16 -0.80 15.51 -12.72
CA PHE A 16 -0.38 14.22 -13.22
C PHE A 16 -0.17 14.33 -14.72
N ILE A 17 0.97 13.90 -15.13
CA ILE A 17 1.35 14.03 -16.53
C ILE A 17 0.73 12.90 -17.32
N TYR A 18 -0.01 13.27 -18.33
CA TYR A 18 -0.53 12.34 -19.31
C TYR A 18 0.30 12.52 -20.58
N GLU A 19 1.23 11.62 -20.78
CA GLU A 19 2.07 11.64 -21.97
C GLU A 19 1.57 10.63 -22.98
N ASP A 20 1.56 11.02 -24.24
CA ASP A 20 1.19 10.16 -25.38
C ASP A 20 -0.16 9.48 -25.20
N GLY A 21 -1.10 10.17 -24.58
CA GLY A 21 -2.42 9.62 -24.30
C GLY A 21 -2.43 8.58 -23.20
N GLY A 22 -1.30 8.28 -22.63
CA GLY A 22 -1.17 7.35 -21.52
C GLY A 22 -1.13 8.04 -20.19
N ARG A 23 -1.23 7.27 -19.14
CA ARG A 23 -1.11 7.77 -17.79
C ARG A 23 0.30 7.67 -17.31
N TYR A 24 0.71 8.75 -16.71
CA TYR A 24 2.02 8.84 -16.12
C TYR A 24 1.84 9.12 -14.64
N VAL A 25 2.31 8.22 -13.80
CA VAL A 25 2.25 8.41 -12.36
C VAL A 25 3.46 9.24 -11.94
N VAL A 26 3.20 10.35 -11.25
CA VAL A 26 4.29 11.19 -10.75
C VAL A 26 5.12 10.37 -9.77
N PRO A 27 6.43 10.28 -9.97
CA PRO A 27 7.29 9.56 -9.05
C PRO A 27 7.19 10.14 -7.65
N TYR A 28 6.95 9.27 -6.68
CA TYR A 28 6.87 9.65 -5.28
C TYR A 28 7.65 8.66 -4.45
N ASP A 29 8.56 9.16 -3.65
CA ASP A 29 9.36 8.34 -2.77
C ASP A 29 9.06 8.69 -1.31
N ALA A 30 8.36 7.79 -0.64
CA ALA A 30 7.99 7.98 0.76
C ALA A 30 9.06 7.52 1.76
N ARG A 31 10.11 6.87 1.30
CA ARG A 31 11.11 6.27 2.19
C ARG A 31 11.68 7.23 3.24
N PRO A 32 12.00 8.50 2.90
CA PRO A 32 12.48 9.43 3.91
C PRO A 32 11.49 9.70 5.03
N TRP A 33 10.20 9.62 4.72
CA TRP A 33 9.13 9.87 5.69
C TRP A 33 8.83 8.66 6.54
N LEU A 34 9.03 7.46 6.00
CA LEU A 34 8.73 6.21 6.69
C LEU A 34 9.56 6.07 7.97
N LYS A 35 10.78 6.57 7.95
CA LYS A 35 11.67 6.52 9.11
C LYS A 35 11.16 7.32 10.29
N GLU A 36 10.27 8.26 10.05
CA GLU A 36 9.69 9.11 11.08
C GLU A 36 8.46 8.48 11.73
N ILE A 37 7.93 7.40 11.15
CA ILE A 37 6.74 6.74 11.66
C ILE A 37 7.12 5.79 12.78
N LYS A 38 6.58 6.06 13.96
CA LYS A 38 6.79 5.23 15.16
C LYS A 38 5.61 4.30 15.43
N THR A 39 4.50 4.56 14.77
CA THR A 39 3.27 3.81 14.97
C THR A 39 3.45 2.36 14.53
N LYS A 40 2.92 1.45 15.34
CA LYS A 40 2.88 0.04 15.01
C LYS A 40 2.16 -0.16 13.69
N THR A 41 2.81 -0.78 12.73
CA THR A 41 2.33 -0.86 11.35
C THR A 41 2.34 -2.30 10.86
N LEU A 42 1.26 -2.72 10.21
CA LEU A 42 1.18 -3.99 9.54
C LEU A 42 1.24 -3.78 8.03
N VAL A 43 2.21 -4.39 7.38
CA VAL A 43 2.34 -4.35 5.93
C VAL A 43 1.88 -5.69 5.37
N ILE A 44 0.86 -5.64 4.54
CA ILE A 44 0.25 -6.83 3.94
C ILE A 44 0.58 -6.86 2.45
N THR A 45 1.08 -8.00 2.01
CA THR A 45 1.50 -8.19 0.62
C THR A 45 0.90 -9.46 0.06
N GLY A 46 0.46 -9.42 -1.19
CA GLY A 46 0.07 -10.61 -1.93
C GLY A 46 1.29 -11.19 -2.65
N GLY A 47 1.58 -12.45 -2.41
CA GLY A 47 2.74 -13.10 -3.00
C GLY A 47 2.67 -13.20 -4.53
N LYS A 48 1.47 -13.09 -5.10
CA LYS A 48 1.26 -13.11 -6.55
C LYS A 48 0.86 -11.75 -7.10
N ASP A 49 1.13 -10.67 -6.36
CA ASP A 49 0.78 -9.32 -6.78
C ASP A 49 1.68 -8.88 -7.93
N ASN A 50 1.06 -8.61 -9.08
CA ASN A 50 1.77 -8.14 -10.27
C ASN A 50 1.77 -6.62 -10.39
N LEU A 51 0.95 -5.94 -9.61
CA LEU A 51 0.84 -4.47 -9.64
C LEU A 51 1.85 -3.82 -8.71
N VAL A 52 2.04 -4.42 -7.52
CA VAL A 52 3.01 -3.95 -6.54
C VAL A 52 3.96 -5.10 -6.23
N PRO A 53 5.15 -5.12 -6.83
CA PRO A 53 6.10 -6.20 -6.60
C PRO A 53 6.54 -6.31 -5.15
N GLU A 54 6.94 -7.50 -4.75
CA GLU A 54 7.39 -7.75 -3.39
C GLU A 54 8.56 -6.86 -2.98
N GLU A 55 9.45 -6.53 -3.91
CA GLU A 55 10.58 -5.64 -3.64
C GLU A 55 10.12 -4.28 -3.13
N THR A 56 9.01 -3.77 -3.65
CA THR A 56 8.44 -2.49 -3.21
C THR A 56 8.00 -2.57 -1.76
N SER A 57 7.33 -3.65 -1.38
CA SER A 57 6.91 -3.87 -0.01
C SER A 57 8.12 -4.01 0.93
N GLN A 58 9.16 -4.69 0.48
CA GLN A 58 10.38 -4.84 1.26
C GLN A 58 11.06 -3.50 1.50
N ASP A 59 11.04 -2.61 0.51
CA ASP A 59 11.59 -1.26 0.68
C ASP A 59 10.83 -0.47 1.74
N VAL A 60 9.51 -0.62 1.78
CA VAL A 60 8.68 0.01 2.81
C VAL A 60 9.04 -0.55 4.19
N ILE A 61 9.11 -1.87 4.30
CA ILE A 61 9.39 -2.56 5.57
C ILE A 61 10.75 -2.16 6.13
N LYS A 62 11.76 -2.08 5.29
CA LYS A 62 13.11 -1.70 5.72
C LYS A 62 13.18 -0.31 6.34
N ASN A 63 12.28 0.57 5.93
CA ASN A 63 12.30 1.96 6.37
C ASN A 63 11.34 2.24 7.53
N LEU A 64 10.53 1.27 7.92
CA LEU A 64 9.64 1.40 9.08
C LEU A 64 10.32 0.86 10.34
N GLU A 65 10.14 1.55 11.45
CA GLU A 65 10.76 1.17 12.72
C GLU A 65 9.97 0.05 13.42
N ASN A 66 8.66 0.20 13.49
CA ASN A 66 7.79 -0.74 14.22
C ASN A 66 6.84 -1.41 13.24
N VAL A 67 7.32 -2.45 12.57
CA VAL A 67 6.60 -3.07 11.45
C VAL A 67 6.46 -4.57 11.66
N LYS A 68 5.30 -5.08 11.25
CA LYS A 68 5.05 -6.51 11.12
C LYS A 68 4.69 -6.78 9.67
N GLU A 69 5.26 -7.80 9.09
CA GLU A 69 5.00 -8.19 7.71
C GLU A 69 4.06 -9.39 7.67
N LEU A 70 3.12 -9.36 6.74
CA LEU A 70 2.23 -10.47 6.49
C LEU A 70 2.13 -10.69 4.97
N ILE A 71 2.49 -11.88 4.52
CA ILE A 71 2.44 -12.24 3.11
C ILE A 71 1.37 -13.28 2.90
N PHE A 72 0.43 -13.00 2.02
CA PHE A 72 -0.55 -13.97 1.56
C PHE A 72 -0.03 -14.57 0.26
N ASP A 73 0.60 -15.73 0.35
CA ASP A 73 1.31 -16.35 -0.78
C ASP A 73 0.43 -16.58 -2.00
N ASN A 74 -0.84 -16.88 -1.78
CA ASN A 74 -1.79 -17.18 -2.86
C ASN A 74 -2.61 -15.99 -3.29
N ALA A 75 -2.33 -14.80 -2.77
CA ALA A 75 -3.10 -13.60 -3.05
C ALA A 75 -2.37 -12.72 -4.06
N ALA A 76 -3.16 -12.08 -4.91
CA ALA A 76 -2.71 -11.02 -5.78
C ALA A 76 -2.99 -9.66 -5.11
N HIS A 77 -3.27 -8.63 -5.90
CA HIS A 77 -3.42 -7.28 -5.37
C HIS A 77 -4.70 -7.07 -4.54
N SER A 78 -5.78 -7.73 -4.91
CA SER A 78 -7.11 -7.48 -4.33
C SER A 78 -7.41 -8.35 -3.12
N ILE A 79 -6.53 -8.39 -2.15
CA ILE A 79 -6.64 -9.22 -0.94
C ILE A 79 -7.99 -9.06 -0.22
N PRO A 80 -8.54 -7.86 -0.02
CA PRO A 80 -9.82 -7.72 0.69
C PRO A 80 -10.98 -8.46 0.01
N TRP A 81 -10.90 -8.67 -1.30
CA TRP A 81 -11.95 -9.35 -2.04
C TRP A 81 -11.73 -10.85 -2.16
N THR A 82 -10.48 -11.27 -2.22
CA THR A 82 -10.16 -12.68 -2.48
C THR A 82 -9.86 -13.46 -1.21
N HIS A 83 -9.40 -12.78 -0.17
CA HIS A 83 -8.97 -13.39 1.10
C HIS A 83 -9.55 -12.65 2.29
N ASP A 84 -10.82 -12.27 2.21
CA ASP A 84 -11.49 -11.42 3.19
C ASP A 84 -11.46 -12.00 4.60
N GLN A 85 -11.78 -13.28 4.77
CA GLN A 85 -11.84 -13.86 6.12
C GLN A 85 -10.44 -13.98 6.74
N GLU A 86 -9.48 -14.40 5.96
CA GLU A 86 -8.10 -14.49 6.44
C GLU A 86 -7.56 -13.12 6.83
N LEU A 87 -7.89 -12.10 6.03
CA LEU A 87 -7.49 -10.73 6.31
C LEU A 87 -8.12 -10.23 7.62
N ILE A 88 -9.42 -10.46 7.80
CA ILE A 88 -10.13 -10.07 9.02
C ILE A 88 -9.49 -10.71 10.24
N ASP A 89 -9.21 -12.01 10.18
CA ASP A 89 -8.62 -12.74 11.30
C ASP A 89 -7.23 -12.18 11.66
N GLU A 90 -6.45 -11.87 10.66
CA GLU A 90 -5.11 -11.32 10.89
C GLU A 90 -5.15 -9.89 11.43
N LEU A 91 -6.09 -9.09 10.96
CA LEU A 91 -6.28 -7.73 11.47
C LEU A 91 -6.71 -7.75 12.92
N GLU A 92 -7.64 -8.63 13.26
CA GLU A 92 -8.07 -8.78 14.66
C GLU A 92 -6.91 -9.17 15.56
N ALA A 93 -6.08 -10.10 15.11
CA ALA A 93 -4.90 -10.52 15.86
C ALA A 93 -3.92 -9.37 16.04
N PHE A 94 -3.69 -8.60 14.98
CA PHE A 94 -2.78 -7.47 15.02
C PHE A 94 -3.25 -6.39 15.99
N PHE A 95 -4.51 -6.05 15.96
CA PHE A 95 -5.05 -5.00 16.85
C PHE A 95 -5.15 -5.42 18.30
N LYS A 96 -5.05 -6.70 18.60
CA LYS A 96 -5.02 -7.21 19.97
C LYS A 96 -3.61 -7.28 20.56
N GLU A 97 -2.62 -7.15 19.74
CA GLU A 97 -1.23 -7.22 20.21
C GLU A 97 -0.84 -6.09 21.16
#